data_277f6af19ecabf0974b33e1a7d5eb319
#
_entry.id   277f6af19ecabf0974b33e1a7d5eb319
#
_cell.length_a   1.000
_cell.length_b   1.000
_cell.length_c   1.000
_cell.angle_alpha   90.00
_cell.angle_beta   90.00
_cell.angle_gamma   90.00
#
_symmetry.space_group_name_H-M   'P 1'
#
loop_
_entity.id
_entity.type
_entity.pdbx_description
1 polymer ?
#
loop_
_entity_poly.entity_id
_entity_poly.type
_entity_poly.pdbx_seq_one_letter_code
_entity_poly.pdbx_strand_id
1 'polypeptide(L)'
;MPHELRPEIVAPAHPHVARLIAAGVGCAVVSAGLMVTMAPSREPQLAPAPLAISETLTLPMSVPVVARTEPPPPRASRKIALVFQAGGAPYVKLASLGDDPLGAAMPRHGTPKRVEDGAVSSTVARVAPADLSQSQRAWLGKPVSVDGTCTAKVTGFAVISRLTGSPAYADEDGGSDDTWTASAVSAHGAEVLAARLDGCASGVYARDAASAPIVVPEVIDNPTLAATATSLLQASADTAAAQQAWQEAEMEGVWYRNQDATTTAQVLRHPRTGVTWVSVHLSYDGSCGLPQLGVWGLYKVGASGALTRVTSSLGELIQIEQLVDVDGDGQLEVIGHPWLGTESAVQTTDGATLDQLDLPFFGCPC
;
A
#
# COMPACT_ATOMS: atom_id res chain seq x y z
N MET A 1 45.84 41.68 15.81
CA MET A 1 44.66 40.84 15.65
C MET A 1 45.14 39.54 15.06
N PRO A 2 45.09 38.43 15.77
CA PRO A 2 45.58 37.13 15.25
C PRO A 2 44.49 36.44 14.41
N HIS A 3 44.91 35.91 13.26
CA HIS A 3 44.15 35.06 12.38
C HIS A 3 43.98 33.67 13.00
N GLU A 4 42.75 33.28 13.22
CA GLU A 4 42.37 31.91 13.59
C GLU A 4 42.35 31.02 12.36
N LEU A 5 43.24 30.04 12.34
CA LEU A 5 43.30 28.96 11.35
C LEU A 5 42.24 27.92 11.67
N ARG A 6 41.29 27.69 10.76
CA ARG A 6 40.37 26.55 10.80
C ARG A 6 41.08 25.28 10.35
N PRO A 7 40.86 24.15 11.02
CA PRO A 7 41.41 22.86 10.54
C PRO A 7 40.61 22.34 9.35
N GLU A 8 41.37 22.01 8.29
CA GLU A 8 40.89 21.31 7.10
C GLU A 8 40.58 19.85 7.46
N ILE A 9 39.32 19.42 7.29
CA ILE A 9 38.93 18.01 7.45
C ILE A 9 39.24 17.29 6.15
N VAL A 10 40.25 16.45 6.16
CA VAL A 10 40.61 15.54 5.08
C VAL A 10 39.68 14.35 5.10
N ALA A 11 38.89 14.19 4.02
CA ALA A 11 38.04 13.01 3.84
C ALA A 11 38.88 11.78 3.44
N PRO A 12 38.55 10.56 3.95
CA PRO A 12 39.27 9.36 3.58
C PRO A 12 38.98 8.92 2.14
N ALA A 13 40.04 8.60 1.42
CA ALA A 13 39.99 8.04 0.08
C ALA A 13 39.42 6.61 0.08
N HIS A 14 38.40 6.37 -0.74
CA HIS A 14 37.87 5.03 -0.97
C HIS A 14 38.79 4.23 -1.93
N PRO A 15 39.05 2.93 -1.65
CA PRO A 15 39.83 2.09 -2.53
C PRO A 15 38.99 1.64 -3.75
N HIS A 16 39.59 1.78 -4.93
CA HIS A 16 39.07 1.26 -6.20
C HIS A 16 38.96 -0.27 -6.15
N VAL A 17 37.74 -0.81 -6.28
CA VAL A 17 37.51 -2.23 -6.54
C VAL A 17 37.60 -2.48 -8.04
N ALA A 18 38.59 -3.27 -8.45
CA ALA A 18 38.83 -3.68 -9.83
C ALA A 18 37.70 -4.61 -10.32
N ARG A 19 37.08 -4.24 -11.45
CA ARG A 19 36.11 -5.08 -12.14
C ARG A 19 36.82 -6.22 -12.88
N LEU A 20 36.53 -7.46 -12.49
CA LEU A 20 36.82 -8.66 -13.29
C LEU A 20 35.65 -8.90 -14.25
N ILE A 21 35.92 -8.76 -15.55
CA ILE A 21 35.03 -9.16 -16.63
C ILE A 21 35.20 -10.67 -16.82
N ALA A 22 34.19 -11.46 -16.52
CA ALA A 22 34.12 -12.87 -16.90
C ALA A 22 33.12 -13.04 -18.07
N ALA A 23 33.65 -13.40 -19.22
CA ALA A 23 32.88 -13.75 -20.41
C ALA A 23 32.13 -15.07 -20.19
N GLY A 24 30.79 -15.03 -20.19
CA GLY A 24 29.95 -16.21 -20.11
C GLY A 24 29.71 -16.84 -21.46
N VAL A 25 30.10 -18.10 -21.58
CA VAL A 25 29.89 -18.99 -22.73
C VAL A 25 28.43 -19.47 -22.69
N GLY A 26 27.73 -19.33 -23.84
CA GLY A 26 26.34 -19.83 -23.97
C GLY A 26 26.26 -21.36 -23.96
N CYS A 27 25.37 -21.89 -23.17
CA CYS A 27 24.91 -23.28 -23.24
C CYS A 27 23.48 -23.30 -23.80
N ALA A 28 23.37 -23.81 -25.03
CA ALA A 28 22.09 -24.21 -25.59
C ALA A 28 21.68 -25.57 -24.98
N VAL A 29 20.58 -25.62 -24.25
CA VAL A 29 20.00 -26.87 -23.74
C VAL A 29 18.87 -27.27 -24.67
N VAL A 30 19.09 -28.41 -25.35
CA VAL A 30 18.09 -29.12 -26.14
C VAL A 30 17.21 -29.94 -25.18
N SER A 31 15.95 -29.53 -25.01
CA SER A 31 14.97 -30.27 -24.22
C SER A 31 14.37 -31.40 -25.05
N ALA A 32 14.77 -32.63 -24.76
CA ALA A 32 14.11 -33.84 -25.26
C ALA A 32 12.90 -34.13 -24.37
N GLY A 33 11.69 -34.05 -24.94
CA GLY A 33 10.44 -34.38 -24.26
C GLY A 33 10.31 -35.86 -23.95
N LEU A 34 10.15 -36.19 -22.68
CA LEU A 34 9.76 -37.51 -22.21
C LEU A 34 8.26 -37.47 -21.85
N MET A 35 7.42 -38.04 -22.74
CA MET A 35 6.00 -38.27 -22.41
C MET A 35 5.91 -39.48 -21.47
N VAL A 36 5.60 -39.21 -20.21
CA VAL A 36 5.19 -40.26 -19.25
C VAL A 36 3.67 -40.31 -19.23
N THR A 37 3.11 -41.39 -19.80
CA THR A 37 1.69 -41.70 -19.67
C THR A 37 1.42 -42.25 -18.27
N MET A 38 0.77 -41.44 -17.44
CA MET A 38 0.28 -41.89 -16.14
C MET A 38 -1.10 -42.55 -16.29
N ALA A 39 -1.18 -43.83 -15.88
CA ALA A 39 -2.41 -44.56 -15.73
C ALA A 39 -3.22 -44.00 -14.53
N PRO A 40 -4.56 -43.95 -14.58
CA PRO A 40 -5.36 -43.45 -13.49
C PRO A 40 -5.37 -44.42 -12.31
N SER A 41 -4.85 -43.96 -11.16
CA SER A 41 -5.00 -44.67 -9.89
C SER A 41 -6.44 -44.58 -9.42
N ARG A 42 -7.07 -45.76 -9.21
CA ARG A 42 -8.39 -45.87 -8.58
C ARG A 42 -8.26 -45.52 -7.09
N GLU A 43 -8.94 -44.47 -6.67
CA GLU A 43 -9.17 -44.18 -5.23
C GLU A 43 -10.08 -45.28 -4.62
N PRO A 44 -9.77 -45.74 -3.39
CA PRO A 44 -10.67 -46.62 -2.66
C PRO A 44 -11.85 -45.78 -2.09
N GLN A 45 -13.05 -46.16 -2.53
CA GLN A 45 -14.31 -45.62 -2.00
C GLN A 45 -14.49 -46.02 -0.53
N LEU A 46 -14.34 -45.06 0.38
CA LEU A 46 -14.71 -45.23 1.78
C LEU A 46 -16.23 -45.20 1.93
N ALA A 47 -16.77 -46.25 2.52
CA ALA A 47 -18.20 -46.35 2.86
C ALA A 47 -18.63 -45.30 3.88
N PRO A 48 -19.83 -44.71 3.76
CA PRO A 48 -20.31 -43.73 4.70
C PRO A 48 -20.59 -44.34 6.08
N ALA A 49 -20.05 -43.64 7.13
CA ALA A 49 -20.32 -44.01 8.51
C ALA A 49 -21.78 -43.66 8.88
N PRO A 50 -22.45 -44.45 9.77
CA PRO A 50 -23.80 -44.21 10.15
C PRO A 50 -23.92 -42.94 11.00
N LEU A 51 -24.92 -42.09 10.65
CA LEU A 51 -25.25 -40.87 11.36
C LEU A 51 -25.80 -41.22 12.75
N ALA A 52 -25.10 -40.77 13.79
CA ALA A 52 -25.61 -40.81 15.15
C ALA A 52 -26.71 -39.74 15.30
N ILE A 53 -27.90 -40.18 15.73
CA ILE A 53 -29.04 -39.33 16.03
C ILE A 53 -28.76 -38.67 17.39
N SER A 54 -28.47 -37.36 17.39
CA SER A 54 -28.37 -36.56 18.61
C SER A 54 -29.78 -36.14 19.07
N GLU A 55 -30.15 -36.56 20.25
CA GLU A 55 -31.38 -36.11 20.93
C GLU A 55 -31.29 -34.60 21.21
N THR A 56 -32.25 -33.87 20.71
CA THR A 56 -32.38 -32.42 20.88
C THR A 56 -32.91 -32.11 22.27
N LEU A 57 -32.07 -31.67 23.17
CA LEU A 57 -32.47 -31.09 24.46
C LEU A 57 -33.09 -29.70 24.19
N THR A 58 -34.42 -29.63 24.33
CA THR A 58 -35.18 -28.37 24.27
C THR A 58 -34.98 -27.59 25.57
N LEU A 59 -34.14 -26.59 25.56
CA LEU A 59 -34.03 -25.59 26.62
C LEU A 59 -35.19 -24.57 26.50
N PRO A 60 -35.75 -24.06 27.61
CA PRO A 60 -36.81 -23.07 27.56
C PRO A 60 -36.34 -21.79 26.90
N MET A 61 -37.03 -21.37 25.84
CA MET A 61 -36.78 -20.11 25.14
C MET A 61 -37.03 -18.94 26.07
N SER A 62 -35.96 -18.29 26.54
CA SER A 62 -36.03 -16.94 27.06
C SER A 62 -36.36 -16.02 25.88
N VAL A 63 -37.47 -15.32 25.92
CA VAL A 63 -37.86 -14.33 24.94
C VAL A 63 -36.80 -13.22 24.96
N PRO A 64 -36.05 -13.01 23.86
CA PRO A 64 -35.06 -11.92 23.83
C PRO A 64 -35.80 -10.60 23.90
N VAL A 65 -35.52 -9.80 24.91
CA VAL A 65 -35.85 -8.37 24.90
C VAL A 65 -35.15 -7.77 23.68
N VAL A 66 -35.93 -7.47 22.65
CA VAL A 66 -35.45 -6.76 21.47
C VAL A 66 -35.04 -5.37 21.93
N ALA A 67 -33.74 -5.21 22.22
CA ALA A 67 -33.17 -3.89 22.37
C ALA A 67 -33.46 -3.12 21.07
N ARG A 68 -34.18 -2.00 21.16
CA ARG A 68 -34.35 -1.08 20.04
C ARG A 68 -32.95 -0.66 19.62
N THR A 69 -32.46 -1.24 18.54
CA THR A 69 -31.25 -0.80 17.89
C THR A 69 -31.55 0.57 17.32
N GLU A 70 -30.97 1.60 17.91
CA GLU A 70 -30.97 2.94 17.35
C GLU A 70 -30.49 2.83 15.90
N PRO A 71 -31.18 3.44 14.92
CA PRO A 71 -30.72 3.36 13.53
C PRO A 71 -29.28 3.90 13.46
N PRO A 72 -28.39 3.21 12.73
CA PRO A 72 -27.01 3.65 12.63
C PRO A 72 -27.00 5.10 12.13
N PRO A 73 -26.11 5.96 12.68
CA PRO A 73 -26.01 7.33 12.23
C PRO A 73 -25.76 7.34 10.71
N PRO A 74 -26.27 8.35 9.99
CA PRO A 74 -26.10 8.45 8.55
C PRO A 74 -24.59 8.36 8.25
N ARG A 75 -24.23 7.44 7.35
CA ARG A 75 -22.83 7.23 6.96
C ARG A 75 -22.21 8.55 6.55
N ALA A 76 -21.14 8.94 7.21
CA ALA A 76 -20.34 10.08 6.80
C ALA A 76 -19.83 9.82 5.37
N SER A 77 -19.67 10.88 4.59
CA SER A 77 -19.15 10.74 3.22
C SER A 77 -17.78 10.04 3.25
N ARG A 78 -17.64 8.91 2.55
CA ARG A 78 -16.38 8.15 2.39
C ARG A 78 -15.30 8.91 1.58
N LYS A 79 -15.48 10.20 1.34
CA LYS A 79 -14.53 11.00 0.56
C LYS A 79 -13.27 11.25 1.36
N ILE A 80 -12.30 10.44 1.11
CA ILE A 80 -10.90 10.63 1.44
C ILE A 80 -10.16 10.92 0.14
N ALA A 81 -9.16 11.76 0.18
CA ALA A 81 -8.30 12.04 -0.96
C ALA A 81 -6.84 11.80 -0.56
N LEU A 82 -6.07 11.13 -1.41
CA LEU A 82 -4.67 10.85 -1.15
C LEU A 82 -3.83 12.13 -1.28
N VAL A 83 -2.82 12.25 -0.42
CA VAL A 83 -1.85 13.34 -0.41
C VAL A 83 -0.51 12.81 -0.89
N PHE A 84 0.19 13.60 -1.68
CA PHE A 84 1.51 13.27 -2.19
C PHE A 84 2.40 14.51 -2.29
N GLN A 85 3.70 14.29 -2.42
CA GLN A 85 4.68 15.34 -2.60
C GLN A 85 5.03 15.50 -4.09
N ALA A 86 5.13 16.76 -4.53
CA ALA A 86 5.63 17.06 -5.86
C ALA A 86 6.37 18.40 -5.85
N GLY A 87 7.62 18.40 -6.32
CA GLY A 87 8.42 19.62 -6.41
C GLY A 87 8.63 20.33 -5.06
N GLY A 88 8.62 19.61 -3.96
CA GLY A 88 8.79 20.14 -2.60
C GLY A 88 7.53 20.81 -2.02
N ALA A 89 6.35 20.46 -2.54
CA ALA A 89 5.07 20.92 -2.00
C ALA A 89 4.06 19.77 -1.91
N PRO A 90 3.20 19.74 -0.89
CA PRO A 90 2.14 18.75 -0.77
C PRO A 90 0.96 19.08 -1.68
N TYR A 91 0.36 18.03 -2.24
CA TYR A 91 -0.81 18.09 -3.10
C TYR A 91 -1.83 17.05 -2.67
N VAL A 92 -3.11 17.38 -2.85
CA VAL A 92 -4.22 16.42 -2.76
C VAL A 92 -4.58 15.96 -4.18
N LYS A 93 -4.68 14.67 -4.40
CA LYS A 93 -5.22 14.10 -5.63
C LYS A 93 -6.71 14.43 -5.75
N LEU A 94 -7.11 15.01 -6.87
CA LEU A 94 -8.52 15.27 -7.20
C LEU A 94 -9.06 14.28 -8.24
N ALA A 95 -8.23 13.86 -9.18
CA ALA A 95 -8.56 12.87 -10.21
C ALA A 95 -7.28 12.30 -10.83
N SER A 96 -7.31 11.03 -11.24
CA SER A 96 -6.37 10.48 -12.21
C SER A 96 -6.81 10.95 -13.59
N LEU A 97 -5.87 11.39 -14.42
CA LEU A 97 -6.22 11.94 -15.74
C LEU A 97 -6.14 10.89 -16.85
N GLY A 98 -5.31 9.84 -16.71
CA GLY A 98 -5.24 8.76 -17.68
C GLY A 98 -5.45 9.22 -19.13
N ASP A 99 -6.49 8.70 -19.77
CA ASP A 99 -6.91 9.07 -21.12
C ASP A 99 -7.87 10.27 -21.17
N ASP A 100 -7.97 11.06 -20.07
CA ASP A 100 -8.86 12.23 -20.01
C ASP A 100 -8.39 13.29 -21.02
N PRO A 101 -9.30 13.79 -21.90
CA PRO A 101 -9.02 14.87 -22.85
C PRO A 101 -8.44 16.13 -22.21
N LEU A 102 -8.69 16.37 -20.93
CA LEU A 102 -8.14 17.51 -20.21
C LEU A 102 -6.60 17.41 -20.12
N GLY A 103 -6.07 16.24 -19.80
CA GLY A 103 -4.62 15.98 -19.75
C GLY A 103 -3.97 16.13 -21.11
N ALA A 104 -4.61 15.66 -22.18
CA ALA A 104 -4.09 15.72 -23.54
C ALA A 104 -4.03 17.15 -24.13
N ALA A 105 -4.89 18.06 -23.66
CA ALA A 105 -4.98 19.44 -24.18
C ALA A 105 -4.04 20.44 -23.51
N MET A 106 -3.34 20.06 -22.42
CA MET A 106 -2.54 21.00 -21.63
C MET A 106 -1.09 21.09 -22.13
N PRO A 107 -0.51 22.30 -22.22
CA PRO A 107 0.90 22.44 -22.55
C PRO A 107 1.78 21.86 -21.44
N ARG A 108 2.72 21.01 -21.83
CA ARG A 108 3.61 20.29 -20.93
C ARG A 108 4.87 21.10 -20.69
N HIS A 109 4.95 21.73 -19.52
CA HIS A 109 6.09 22.55 -19.11
C HIS A 109 6.47 22.28 -17.66
N GLY A 110 7.72 21.99 -17.42
CA GLY A 110 8.25 21.85 -16.06
C GLY A 110 9.62 21.19 -16.04
N THR A 111 10.33 21.36 -14.97
CA THR A 111 11.60 20.65 -14.72
C THR A 111 11.31 19.57 -13.68
N PRO A 112 11.60 18.29 -13.98
CA PRO A 112 11.38 17.22 -13.01
C PRO A 112 12.22 17.47 -11.77
N LYS A 113 11.65 17.23 -10.61
CA LYS A 113 12.36 17.28 -9.32
C LYS A 113 12.20 15.93 -8.64
N ARG A 114 13.32 15.36 -8.24
CA ARG A 114 13.31 14.15 -7.42
C ARG A 114 12.80 14.49 -6.02
N VAL A 115 11.92 13.65 -5.50
CA VAL A 115 11.38 13.73 -4.14
C VAL A 115 12.07 12.68 -3.26
N GLU A 116 12.02 12.85 -1.95
CA GLU A 116 12.71 11.97 -0.98
C GLU A 116 12.33 10.50 -1.10
N ASP A 117 11.13 10.18 -1.53
CA ASP A 117 10.61 8.80 -1.71
C ASP A 117 11.02 8.13 -3.02
N GLY A 118 11.98 8.67 -3.74
CA GLY A 118 12.41 8.12 -5.04
C GLY A 118 11.48 8.46 -6.21
N ALA A 119 10.31 9.03 -5.96
CA ALA A 119 9.43 9.50 -7.02
C ALA A 119 10.00 10.74 -7.72
N VAL A 120 9.80 10.79 -9.04
CA VAL A 120 10.11 11.95 -9.87
C VAL A 120 8.81 12.58 -10.34
N SER A 121 8.70 13.89 -10.23
CA SER A 121 7.50 14.61 -10.63
C SER A 121 7.80 15.76 -11.57
N SER A 122 6.90 16.00 -12.52
CA SER A 122 6.88 17.16 -13.39
C SER A 122 5.53 17.85 -13.33
N THR A 123 5.53 19.17 -13.12
CA THR A 123 4.30 19.97 -13.27
C THR A 123 4.04 20.17 -14.76
N VAL A 124 3.04 19.46 -15.26
CA VAL A 124 2.63 19.51 -16.67
C VAL A 124 1.97 20.86 -16.99
N ALA A 125 1.05 21.29 -16.11
CA ALA A 125 0.37 22.58 -16.25
C ALA A 125 -0.14 23.10 -14.90
N ARG A 126 -0.22 24.43 -14.77
CA ARG A 126 -1.07 25.07 -13.76
C ARG A 126 -2.47 25.19 -14.32
N VAL A 127 -3.47 24.82 -13.54
CA VAL A 127 -4.87 24.81 -13.99
C VAL A 127 -5.59 26.02 -13.41
N ALA A 128 -6.22 26.81 -14.27
CA ALA A 128 -7.06 27.91 -13.81
C ALA A 128 -8.37 27.36 -13.23
N PRO A 129 -8.90 27.96 -12.14
CA PRO A 129 -10.15 27.48 -11.55
C PRO A 129 -11.33 27.47 -12.55
N ALA A 130 -11.29 28.32 -13.58
CA ALA A 130 -12.33 28.39 -14.61
C ALA A 130 -12.40 27.11 -15.47
N ASP A 131 -11.28 26.41 -15.62
CA ASP A 131 -11.17 25.19 -16.45
C ASP A 131 -11.59 23.92 -15.70
N LEU A 132 -11.90 24.05 -14.42
CA LEU A 132 -12.28 22.94 -13.56
C LEU A 132 -13.80 22.76 -13.47
N SER A 133 -14.24 21.53 -13.19
CA SER A 133 -15.62 21.26 -12.81
C SER A 133 -15.99 22.02 -11.51
N GLN A 134 -17.28 22.22 -11.28
CA GLN A 134 -17.75 22.90 -10.08
C GLN A 134 -17.27 22.19 -8.79
N SER A 135 -17.27 20.86 -8.77
CA SER A 135 -16.83 20.06 -7.62
C SER A 135 -15.33 20.19 -7.35
N GLN A 136 -14.50 20.22 -8.39
CA GLN A 136 -13.06 20.42 -8.28
C GLN A 136 -12.74 21.86 -7.86
N ARG A 137 -13.39 22.84 -8.46
CA ARG A 137 -13.23 24.27 -8.14
C ARG A 137 -13.61 24.58 -6.69
N ALA A 138 -14.58 23.88 -6.12
CA ALA A 138 -15.02 24.05 -4.75
C ALA A 138 -13.92 23.75 -3.70
N TRP A 139 -12.82 23.15 -4.12
CA TRP A 139 -11.66 22.94 -3.27
C TRP A 139 -10.85 24.24 -3.03
N LEU A 140 -10.88 25.19 -3.95
CA LEU A 140 -10.08 26.42 -3.83
C LEU A 140 -10.44 27.20 -2.56
N GLY A 141 -9.42 27.53 -1.78
CA GLY A 141 -9.57 28.23 -0.51
C GLY A 141 -10.13 27.40 0.63
N LYS A 142 -10.48 26.12 0.37
CA LYS A 142 -11.07 25.23 1.35
C LYS A 142 -10.04 24.81 2.40
N PRO A 143 -10.38 24.83 3.69
CA PRO A 143 -9.57 24.19 4.71
C PRO A 143 -9.74 22.66 4.60
N VAL A 144 -8.62 21.95 4.65
CA VAL A 144 -8.57 20.50 4.65
C VAL A 144 -7.79 19.99 5.86
N SER A 145 -8.28 18.94 6.47
CA SER A 145 -7.56 18.21 7.50
C SER A 145 -6.68 17.17 6.81
N VAL A 146 -5.38 17.21 7.08
CA VAL A 146 -4.38 16.25 6.60
C VAL A 146 -4.04 15.33 7.75
N ASP A 147 -4.16 14.01 7.56
CA ASP A 147 -3.94 12.94 8.54
C ASP A 147 -4.68 13.15 9.88
N GLY A 148 -5.74 13.97 9.88
CA GLY A 148 -6.47 14.33 11.09
C GLY A 148 -5.72 15.22 12.08
N THR A 149 -4.46 15.58 11.81
CA THR A 149 -3.56 16.29 12.74
C THR A 149 -3.15 17.69 12.29
N CYS A 150 -3.12 17.93 10.97
CA CYS A 150 -2.73 19.22 10.40
C CYS A 150 -3.88 19.79 9.58
N THR A 151 -4.02 21.12 9.61
CA THR A 151 -4.97 21.84 8.75
C THR A 151 -4.22 22.62 7.69
N ALA A 152 -4.48 22.29 6.43
CA ALA A 152 -3.96 22.98 5.27
C ALA A 152 -5.07 23.76 4.55
N LYS A 153 -4.68 24.62 3.62
CA LYS A 153 -5.59 25.34 2.72
C LYS A 153 -5.21 25.08 1.28
N VAL A 154 -6.22 24.82 0.45
CA VAL A 154 -6.00 24.68 -0.99
C VAL A 154 -5.73 26.06 -1.60
N THR A 155 -4.59 26.19 -2.29
CA THR A 155 -4.10 27.49 -2.83
C THR A 155 -4.06 27.52 -4.36
N GLY A 156 -4.21 26.40 -5.04
CA GLY A 156 -4.18 26.34 -6.50
C GLY A 156 -4.30 24.91 -7.02
N PHE A 157 -4.27 24.78 -8.33
CA PHE A 157 -4.41 23.48 -9.01
C PHE A 157 -3.30 23.30 -10.03
N ALA A 158 -2.92 22.04 -10.23
CA ALA A 158 -1.94 21.66 -11.24
C ALA A 158 -2.25 20.26 -11.79
N VAL A 159 -1.84 20.02 -13.02
CA VAL A 159 -1.62 18.66 -13.53
C VAL A 159 -0.17 18.30 -13.25
N ILE A 160 0.02 17.18 -12.61
CA ILE A 160 1.32 16.67 -12.20
C ILE A 160 1.47 15.27 -12.77
N SER A 161 2.55 15.04 -13.51
CA SER A 161 2.96 13.72 -13.96
C SER A 161 4.01 13.16 -13.01
N ARG A 162 3.91 11.89 -12.66
CA ARG A 162 4.76 11.23 -11.66
C ARG A 162 5.10 9.81 -12.08
N LEU A 163 6.32 9.41 -11.76
CA LEU A 163 6.85 8.07 -11.94
C LEU A 163 7.99 7.81 -10.96
N THR A 164 8.50 6.60 -10.92
CA THR A 164 9.70 6.22 -10.14
C THR A 164 10.61 5.30 -10.93
N GLY A 165 11.84 5.13 -10.45
CA GLY A 165 12.85 4.29 -11.09
C GLY A 165 13.82 5.07 -11.98
N SER A 166 14.48 4.37 -12.90
CA SER A 166 15.52 4.92 -13.77
C SER A 166 15.05 5.05 -15.22
N PRO A 167 15.38 6.14 -15.93
CA PRO A 167 15.04 6.31 -17.35
C PRO A 167 15.65 5.22 -18.23
N ALA A 168 16.73 4.58 -17.80
CA ALA A 168 17.36 3.47 -18.54
C ALA A 168 16.41 2.28 -18.78
N TYR A 169 15.30 2.19 -18.08
CA TYR A 169 14.27 1.14 -18.25
C TYR A 169 13.00 1.64 -18.97
N ALA A 170 12.97 2.91 -19.39
CA ALA A 170 11.80 3.48 -20.06
C ALA A 170 11.80 3.24 -21.57
N ASP A 171 12.97 3.15 -22.18
CA ASP A 171 13.16 2.97 -23.62
C ASP A 171 13.67 1.55 -23.91
N GLU A 172 13.12 0.92 -24.96
CA GLU A 172 13.56 -0.41 -25.42
C GLU A 172 15.04 -0.45 -25.79
N ASP A 173 15.63 0.70 -26.14
CA ASP A 173 17.04 0.86 -26.52
C ASP A 173 17.98 1.14 -25.34
N GLY A 174 17.47 1.16 -24.10
CA GLY A 174 18.25 1.39 -22.88
C GLY A 174 19.05 2.69 -22.93
N GLY A 175 18.35 3.82 -22.96
CA GLY A 175 18.97 5.15 -23.00
C GLY A 175 20.01 5.34 -21.90
N SER A 176 21.13 5.98 -22.24
CA SER A 176 22.28 6.16 -21.35
C SER A 176 22.12 7.28 -20.31
N ASP A 177 20.98 7.94 -20.26
CA ASP A 177 20.76 9.07 -19.36
C ASP A 177 20.24 8.61 -18.00
N ASP A 178 21.02 8.88 -16.96
CA ASP A 178 20.67 8.56 -15.57
C ASP A 178 19.58 9.48 -14.96
N THR A 179 19.09 10.46 -15.74
CA THR A 179 18.18 11.48 -15.24
C THR A 179 16.95 11.67 -16.11
N TRP A 180 15.79 11.63 -15.46
CA TRP A 180 14.52 11.91 -16.11
C TRP A 180 14.45 13.36 -16.61
N THR A 181 14.08 13.55 -17.89
CA THR A 181 13.69 14.86 -18.42
C THR A 181 12.22 15.15 -18.14
N ALA A 182 11.81 16.42 -18.16
CA ALA A 182 10.42 16.81 -17.98
C ALA A 182 9.49 16.18 -19.03
N SER A 183 9.96 16.08 -20.28
CA SER A 183 9.22 15.45 -21.37
C SER A 183 9.05 13.95 -21.18
N ALA A 184 10.10 13.25 -20.72
CA ALA A 184 10.02 11.83 -20.44
C ALA A 184 9.09 11.53 -19.26
N VAL A 185 9.17 12.30 -18.16
CA VAL A 185 8.21 12.17 -17.04
C VAL A 185 6.78 12.38 -17.52
N SER A 186 6.53 13.38 -18.40
CA SER A 186 5.18 13.62 -18.93
C SER A 186 4.73 12.56 -19.94
N ALA A 187 5.65 11.86 -20.59
CA ALA A 187 5.31 10.81 -21.54
C ALA A 187 5.01 9.46 -20.87
N HIS A 188 5.71 9.16 -19.78
CA HIS A 188 5.70 7.84 -19.14
C HIS A 188 5.04 7.86 -17.74
N GLY A 189 4.88 9.02 -17.11
CA GLY A 189 4.32 9.14 -15.78
C GLY A 189 2.81 9.07 -15.73
N ALA A 190 2.28 8.73 -14.57
CA ALA A 190 0.85 8.86 -14.29
C ALA A 190 0.50 10.33 -14.05
N GLU A 191 -0.45 10.85 -14.81
CA GLU A 191 -0.93 12.23 -14.68
C GLU A 191 -2.11 12.31 -13.71
N VAL A 192 -1.99 13.24 -12.77
CA VAL A 192 -3.04 13.53 -11.80
C VAL A 192 -3.40 15.02 -11.81
N LEU A 193 -4.70 15.32 -11.77
CA LEU A 193 -5.17 16.64 -11.38
C LEU A 193 -5.07 16.75 -9.86
N ALA A 194 -4.35 17.75 -9.38
CA ALA A 194 -4.05 17.90 -7.98
C ALA A 194 -4.28 19.32 -7.46
N ALA A 195 -4.67 19.42 -6.20
CA ALA A 195 -4.82 20.68 -5.49
C ALA A 195 -3.63 20.89 -4.57
N ARG A 196 -2.93 22.02 -4.74
CA ARG A 196 -1.79 22.39 -3.89
C ARG A 196 -2.26 22.76 -2.49
N LEU A 197 -1.60 22.19 -1.51
CA LEU A 197 -1.82 22.52 -0.09
C LEU A 197 -0.80 23.55 0.41
N ASP A 198 -1.25 24.38 1.31
CA ASP A 198 -0.43 25.30 2.10
C ASP A 198 -0.80 25.16 3.58
N GLY A 199 0.20 25.06 4.46
CA GLY A 199 0.03 24.91 5.90
C GLY A 199 0.43 23.53 6.47
N CYS A 200 0.56 22.50 5.66
CA CYS A 200 1.09 21.18 6.06
C CYS A 200 2.32 20.84 5.21
N ALA A 201 3.32 20.22 5.81
CA ALA A 201 4.55 19.87 5.12
C ALA A 201 4.42 18.55 4.32
N SER A 202 3.65 17.59 4.85
CA SER A 202 3.44 16.26 4.27
C SER A 202 2.11 15.69 4.77
N GLY A 203 1.74 14.52 4.27
CA GLY A 203 0.59 13.74 4.72
C GLY A 203 0.32 12.59 3.78
N VAL A 204 -0.52 11.66 4.21
CA VAL A 204 -0.93 10.48 3.46
C VAL A 204 -2.33 10.69 2.87
N TYR A 205 -3.22 11.31 3.62
CA TYR A 205 -4.57 11.60 3.17
C TYR A 205 -5.06 12.99 3.61
N ALA A 206 -6.05 13.50 2.90
CA ALA A 206 -6.73 14.73 3.26
C ALA A 206 -8.25 14.58 3.17
N ARG A 207 -8.94 15.40 3.96
CA ARG A 207 -10.39 15.48 4.00
C ARG A 207 -10.84 16.92 4.20
N ASP A 208 -12.04 17.24 3.78
CA ASP A 208 -12.69 18.49 4.14
C ASP A 208 -12.66 18.67 5.66
N ALA A 209 -12.07 19.75 6.16
CA ALA A 209 -12.00 20.04 7.58
C ALA A 209 -13.38 20.21 8.26
N ALA A 210 -14.43 20.51 7.49
CA ALA A 210 -15.80 20.58 7.98
C ALA A 210 -16.47 19.19 8.08
N SER A 211 -15.86 18.14 7.51
CA SER A 211 -16.37 16.77 7.64
C SER A 211 -16.08 16.20 9.02
N ALA A 212 -16.87 15.20 9.44
CA ALA A 212 -16.56 14.46 10.65
C ALA A 212 -15.12 13.88 10.55
N PRO A 213 -14.31 13.99 11.60
CA PRO A 213 -12.92 13.51 11.54
C PRO A 213 -12.88 12.00 11.29
N ILE A 214 -11.88 11.56 10.53
CA ILE A 214 -11.55 10.14 10.38
C ILE A 214 -11.21 9.59 11.77
N VAL A 215 -11.63 8.38 12.04
CA VAL A 215 -11.34 7.73 13.32
C VAL A 215 -10.12 6.85 13.15
N VAL A 216 -9.04 7.21 13.82
CA VAL A 216 -7.83 6.41 13.91
C VAL A 216 -7.94 5.55 15.17
N PRO A 217 -7.83 4.22 15.07
CA PRO A 217 -7.81 3.35 16.24
C PRO A 217 -6.58 3.63 17.13
N GLU A 218 -6.77 3.45 18.42
CA GLU A 218 -5.68 3.54 19.40
C GLU A 218 -4.88 2.24 19.41
N VAL A 219 -3.55 2.34 19.35
CA VAL A 219 -2.67 1.19 19.60
C VAL A 219 -2.68 0.90 21.11
N ILE A 220 -3.01 -0.34 21.48
CA ILE A 220 -3.00 -0.79 22.87
C ILE A 220 -2.00 -1.93 23.06
N ASP A 221 -1.38 -1.97 24.23
CA ASP A 221 -0.45 -3.05 24.59
C ASP A 221 -1.22 -4.31 25.00
N ASN A 222 -1.16 -5.36 24.17
CA ASN A 222 -1.69 -6.67 24.48
C ASN A 222 -0.89 -7.78 23.77
N PRO A 223 0.26 -8.17 24.34
CA PRO A 223 1.15 -9.14 23.72
C PRO A 223 0.53 -10.52 23.53
N THR A 224 -0.43 -10.89 24.36
CA THR A 224 -1.14 -12.20 24.25
C THR A 224 -2.00 -12.23 22.98
N LEU A 225 -2.78 -11.19 22.72
CA LEU A 225 -3.58 -11.10 21.50
C LEU A 225 -2.68 -11.01 20.26
N ALA A 226 -1.63 -10.21 20.32
CA ALA A 226 -0.64 -10.09 19.24
C ALA A 226 -0.01 -11.45 18.89
N ALA A 227 0.48 -12.20 19.87
CA ALA A 227 1.07 -13.53 19.69
C ALA A 227 0.06 -14.55 19.14
N THR A 228 -1.18 -14.52 19.64
CA THR A 228 -2.24 -15.42 19.16
C THR A 228 -2.58 -15.15 17.70
N ALA A 229 -2.76 -13.88 17.31
CA ALA A 229 -3.04 -13.50 15.93
C ALA A 229 -1.88 -13.85 14.99
N THR A 230 -0.63 -13.62 15.43
CA THR A 230 0.57 -14.01 14.69
C THR A 230 0.58 -15.52 14.41
N SER A 231 0.29 -16.34 15.42
CA SER A 231 0.23 -17.80 15.25
C SER A 231 -0.87 -18.23 14.27
N LEU A 232 -2.03 -17.54 14.30
CA LEU A 232 -3.12 -17.80 13.35
C LEU A 232 -2.72 -17.43 11.92
N LEU A 233 -2.03 -16.30 11.72
CA LEU A 233 -1.57 -15.90 10.40
C LEU A 233 -0.50 -16.87 9.89
N GLN A 234 0.46 -17.26 10.71
CA GLN A 234 1.49 -18.24 10.36
C GLN A 234 0.92 -19.60 9.94
N ALA A 235 -0.25 -19.98 10.50
CA ALA A 235 -0.96 -21.20 10.15
C ALA A 235 -1.96 -21.03 8.97
N SER A 236 -2.03 -19.85 8.35
CA SER A 236 -3.00 -19.57 7.30
C SER A 236 -2.60 -20.15 5.94
N ALA A 237 -3.58 -20.30 5.05
CA ALA A 237 -3.37 -20.72 3.67
C ALA A 237 -2.48 -19.73 2.90
N ASP A 238 -2.61 -18.41 3.18
CA ASP A 238 -1.82 -17.36 2.52
C ASP A 238 -0.33 -17.51 2.89
N THR A 239 -0.03 -17.78 4.17
CA THR A 239 1.34 -18.05 4.61
C THR A 239 1.90 -19.34 4.02
N ALA A 240 1.05 -20.37 3.84
CA ALA A 240 1.45 -21.59 3.17
C ALA A 240 1.75 -21.38 1.67
N ALA A 241 0.95 -20.54 0.99
CA ALA A 241 1.22 -20.14 -0.39
C ALA A 241 2.53 -19.36 -0.54
N ALA A 242 2.81 -18.42 0.38
CA ALA A 242 4.10 -17.72 0.42
C ALA A 242 5.27 -18.69 0.68
N GLN A 243 5.08 -19.71 1.54
CA GLN A 243 6.10 -20.75 1.77
C GLN A 243 6.35 -21.59 0.51
N GLN A 244 5.33 -21.84 -0.28
CA GLN A 244 5.50 -22.54 -1.55
C GLN A 244 6.33 -21.69 -2.54
N ALA A 245 6.03 -20.40 -2.70
CA ALA A 245 6.84 -19.49 -3.53
C ALA A 245 8.30 -19.41 -3.07
N TRP A 246 8.54 -19.45 -1.75
CA TRP A 246 9.87 -19.52 -1.15
C TRP A 246 10.63 -20.78 -1.58
N GLN A 247 9.96 -21.92 -1.59
CA GLN A 247 10.55 -23.21 -1.98
C GLN A 247 10.77 -23.29 -3.50
N GLU A 248 9.87 -22.74 -4.30
CA GLU A 248 10.01 -22.66 -5.76
C GLU A 248 11.21 -21.81 -6.18
N ALA A 249 11.58 -20.82 -5.35
CA ALA A 249 12.80 -20.03 -5.50
C ALA A 249 14.05 -20.72 -4.91
N GLU A 250 13.97 -22.04 -4.62
CA GLU A 250 15.06 -22.86 -4.09
C GLU A 250 15.61 -22.36 -2.73
N MET A 251 14.81 -21.61 -1.98
CA MET A 251 15.20 -21.09 -0.67
C MET A 251 14.92 -22.10 0.43
N GLU A 252 15.85 -22.22 1.40
CA GLU A 252 15.75 -23.17 2.49
C GLU A 252 15.00 -22.63 3.71
N GLY A 253 14.39 -23.53 4.47
CA GLY A 253 13.75 -23.22 5.75
C GLY A 253 12.37 -22.59 5.62
N VAL A 254 11.96 -21.85 6.66
CA VAL A 254 10.66 -21.20 6.75
C VAL A 254 10.86 -19.70 6.49
N TRP A 255 10.21 -19.16 5.44
CA TRP A 255 10.45 -17.82 4.94
C TRP A 255 10.33 -16.73 6.01
N TYR A 256 9.27 -16.76 6.84
CA TYR A 256 9.03 -15.74 7.87
C TYR A 256 9.91 -15.93 9.15
N ARG A 257 10.80 -16.92 9.14
CA ARG A 257 11.85 -17.11 10.16
C ARG A 257 13.24 -16.80 9.64
N ASN A 258 13.36 -16.41 8.37
CA ASN A 258 14.61 -15.93 7.83
C ASN A 258 15.06 -14.67 8.59
N GLN A 259 16.37 -14.45 8.67
CA GLN A 259 16.93 -13.30 9.41
C GLN A 259 16.47 -11.93 8.85
N ASP A 260 16.17 -11.87 7.55
CA ASP A 260 15.73 -10.66 6.86
C ASP A 260 14.20 -10.54 6.84
N ALA A 261 13.49 -11.51 7.41
CA ALA A 261 12.04 -11.44 7.54
C ALA A 261 11.63 -10.61 8.75
N THR A 262 10.55 -9.87 8.59
CA THR A 262 9.98 -9.03 9.64
C THR A 262 8.58 -9.52 10.02
N THR A 263 8.31 -9.54 11.32
CA THR A 263 6.96 -9.77 11.83
C THR A 263 6.54 -8.57 12.66
N THR A 264 5.45 -7.92 12.26
CA THR A 264 4.84 -6.84 13.02
C THR A 264 3.44 -7.24 13.46
N ALA A 265 3.06 -6.90 14.69
CA ALA A 265 1.72 -7.13 15.20
C ALA A 265 1.29 -5.94 16.05
N GLN A 266 0.12 -5.41 15.78
CA GLN A 266 -0.46 -4.28 16.50
C GLN A 266 -1.86 -4.62 16.96
N VAL A 267 -2.16 -4.37 18.24
CA VAL A 267 -3.51 -4.46 18.78
C VAL A 267 -4.12 -3.06 18.78
N LEU A 268 -5.25 -2.93 18.11
CA LEU A 268 -5.90 -1.67 17.81
C LEU A 268 -7.29 -1.64 18.46
N ARG A 269 -7.64 -0.54 19.12
CA ARG A 269 -8.97 -0.35 19.71
C ARG A 269 -9.64 0.89 19.13
N HIS A 270 -10.85 0.71 18.64
CA HIS A 270 -11.64 1.84 18.14
C HIS A 270 -12.12 2.71 19.32
N PRO A 271 -11.78 4.02 19.35
CA PRO A 271 -12.03 4.86 20.51
C PRO A 271 -13.51 5.09 20.81
N ARG A 272 -14.38 5.03 19.78
CA ARG A 272 -15.82 5.25 19.95
C ARG A 272 -16.62 3.97 20.22
N THR A 273 -16.28 2.87 19.51
CA THR A 273 -17.06 1.63 19.62
C THR A 273 -16.46 0.63 20.61
N GLY A 274 -15.21 0.82 21.02
CA GLY A 274 -14.47 -0.11 21.86
C GLY A 274 -14.10 -1.43 21.18
N VAL A 275 -14.46 -1.61 19.91
CA VAL A 275 -14.10 -2.80 19.14
C VAL A 275 -12.58 -2.88 19.03
N THR A 276 -12.06 -4.08 19.22
CA THR A 276 -10.62 -4.34 19.16
C THR A 276 -10.30 -5.21 17.95
N TRP A 277 -9.19 -4.86 17.26
CA TRP A 277 -8.60 -5.64 16.17
C TRP A 277 -7.15 -5.96 16.46
N VAL A 278 -6.63 -6.95 15.74
CA VAL A 278 -5.20 -7.24 15.70
C VAL A 278 -4.79 -7.29 14.24
N SER A 279 -3.88 -6.40 13.87
CA SER A 279 -3.22 -6.37 12.57
C SER A 279 -1.88 -7.09 12.69
N VAL A 280 -1.63 -8.07 11.83
CA VAL A 280 -0.37 -8.81 11.78
C VAL A 280 0.17 -8.78 10.35
N HIS A 281 1.44 -8.49 10.21
CA HIS A 281 2.13 -8.51 8.92
C HIS A 281 3.42 -9.33 9.04
N LEU A 282 3.55 -10.31 8.16
CA LEU A 282 4.77 -11.08 7.94
C LEU A 282 5.35 -10.61 6.61
N SER A 283 6.58 -10.14 6.57
CA SER A 283 7.21 -9.67 5.34
C SER A 283 8.63 -10.17 5.22
N TYR A 284 9.05 -10.38 3.98
CA TYR A 284 10.42 -10.65 3.59
C TYR A 284 10.73 -9.79 2.38
N ASP A 285 11.68 -8.89 2.54
CA ASP A 285 12.11 -7.98 1.48
C ASP A 285 13.33 -8.59 0.78
N GLY A 286 13.05 -9.39 -0.25
CA GLY A 286 14.08 -10.03 -1.06
C GLY A 286 14.82 -9.01 -1.92
N SER A 287 16.13 -9.22 -2.12
CA SER A 287 16.89 -8.53 -3.15
C SER A 287 16.55 -9.10 -4.54
N CYS A 288 17.05 -8.43 -5.62
CA CYS A 288 16.89 -8.91 -7.00
C CYS A 288 17.21 -10.40 -7.14
N GLY A 289 16.28 -11.15 -7.71
CA GLY A 289 16.36 -12.60 -7.89
C GLY A 289 15.86 -13.43 -6.70
N LEU A 290 15.43 -12.79 -5.62
CA LEU A 290 14.79 -13.44 -4.47
C LEU A 290 13.30 -13.10 -4.42
N PRO A 291 12.45 -14.00 -3.92
CA PRO A 291 11.03 -13.73 -3.82
C PRO A 291 10.78 -12.61 -2.81
N GLN A 292 9.92 -11.69 -3.15
CA GLN A 292 9.38 -10.76 -2.16
C GLN A 292 8.08 -11.35 -1.63
N LEU A 293 8.00 -11.47 -0.32
CA LEU A 293 6.88 -12.12 0.33
C LEU A 293 6.26 -11.18 1.38
N GLY A 294 4.96 -11.05 1.30
CA GLY A 294 4.19 -10.30 2.27
C GLY A 294 2.84 -10.98 2.53
N VAL A 295 2.54 -11.29 3.78
CA VAL A 295 1.24 -11.80 4.20
C VAL A 295 0.74 -10.96 5.34
N TRP A 296 -0.41 -10.34 5.12
CA TRP A 296 -1.07 -9.52 6.12
C TRP A 296 -2.39 -10.15 6.54
N GLY A 297 -2.77 -10.00 7.80
CA GLY A 297 -4.04 -10.43 8.33
C GLY A 297 -4.61 -9.46 9.35
N LEU A 298 -5.91 -9.18 9.25
CA LEU A 298 -6.67 -8.40 10.22
C LEU A 298 -7.66 -9.30 10.93
N TYR A 299 -7.61 -9.28 12.25
CA TYR A 299 -8.46 -10.08 13.12
C TYR A 299 -9.31 -9.19 14.02
N LYS A 300 -10.60 -9.48 14.13
CA LYS A 300 -11.49 -8.83 15.09
C LYS A 300 -11.57 -9.65 16.36
N VAL A 301 -11.48 -9.00 17.50
CA VAL A 301 -11.61 -9.62 18.83
C VAL A 301 -13.09 -9.70 19.18
N GLY A 302 -13.61 -10.91 19.35
CA GLY A 302 -14.98 -11.15 19.83
C GLY A 302 -15.14 -10.92 21.33
N ALA A 303 -16.37 -10.94 21.81
CA ALA A 303 -16.69 -10.73 23.23
C ALA A 303 -16.05 -11.78 24.17
N SER A 304 -15.81 -12.99 23.68
CA SER A 304 -15.09 -14.04 24.42
C SER A 304 -13.57 -13.92 24.37
N GLY A 305 -13.02 -12.93 23.69
CA GLY A 305 -11.59 -12.82 23.37
C GLY A 305 -11.14 -13.66 22.17
N ALA A 306 -12.06 -14.39 21.53
CA ALA A 306 -11.74 -15.16 20.34
C ALA A 306 -11.44 -14.23 19.16
N LEU A 307 -10.44 -14.61 18.35
CA LEU A 307 -10.03 -13.88 17.14
C LEU A 307 -10.78 -14.45 15.93
N THR A 308 -11.45 -13.57 15.21
CA THR A 308 -12.08 -13.89 13.92
C THR A 308 -11.36 -13.12 12.82
N ARG A 309 -10.88 -13.83 11.81
CA ARG A 309 -10.22 -13.19 10.67
C ARG A 309 -11.23 -12.34 9.88
N VAL A 310 -10.94 -11.07 9.70
CA VAL A 310 -11.75 -10.14 8.91
C VAL A 310 -11.29 -10.17 7.46
N THR A 311 -9.98 -10.13 7.26
CA THR A 311 -9.36 -10.23 5.94
C THR A 311 -7.96 -10.80 6.07
N SER A 312 -7.43 -11.29 4.96
CA SER A 312 -6.03 -11.71 4.83
C SER A 312 -5.51 -11.22 3.49
N SER A 313 -4.24 -10.95 3.41
CA SER A 313 -3.51 -10.53 2.23
C SER A 313 -4.38 -9.80 1.20
N LEU A 314 -4.33 -8.50 1.19
CA LEU A 314 -5.03 -7.68 0.20
C LEU A 314 -4.37 -7.77 -1.20
N GLY A 315 -3.67 -8.85 -1.47
CA GLY A 315 -3.05 -9.18 -2.75
C GLY A 315 -2.01 -8.17 -3.26
N GLU A 316 -2.36 -6.91 -3.24
CA GLU A 316 -1.56 -5.81 -3.82
C GLU A 316 -0.92 -4.90 -2.76
N LEU A 317 -1.35 -4.95 -1.49
CA LEU A 317 -0.76 -4.13 -0.43
C LEU A 317 0.34 -4.90 0.31
N ILE A 318 1.58 -4.52 0.07
CA ILE A 318 2.73 -5.12 0.73
C ILE A 318 3.03 -4.44 2.06
N GLN A 319 2.80 -3.14 2.13
CA GLN A 319 3.09 -2.32 3.29
C GLN A 319 1.83 -1.61 3.76
N ILE A 320 1.38 -1.96 4.96
CA ILE A 320 0.25 -1.28 5.61
C ILE A 320 0.80 -0.09 6.38
N GLU A 321 0.38 1.11 5.98
CA GLU A 321 0.75 2.34 6.67
C GLU A 321 -0.19 2.66 7.83
N GLN A 322 -1.50 2.54 7.56
CA GLN A 322 -2.51 2.94 8.53
C GLN A 322 -3.82 2.17 8.37
N LEU A 323 -4.47 1.91 9.49
CA LEU A 323 -5.85 1.43 9.56
C LEU A 323 -6.72 2.54 10.12
N VAL A 324 -7.79 2.89 9.43
CA VAL A 324 -8.66 4.02 9.78
C VAL A 324 -10.12 3.67 9.53
N ASP A 325 -11.02 4.24 10.31
CA ASP A 325 -12.46 4.24 10.02
C ASP A 325 -12.78 5.57 9.32
N VAL A 326 -12.88 5.53 8.00
CA VAL A 326 -13.02 6.71 7.14
C VAL A 326 -14.40 7.33 7.26
N ASP A 327 -15.46 6.56 7.41
CA ASP A 327 -16.83 7.03 7.39
C ASP A 327 -17.56 6.92 8.75
N GLY A 328 -16.88 6.42 9.76
CA GLY A 328 -17.40 6.34 11.13
C GLY A 328 -18.39 5.19 11.34
N ASP A 329 -18.40 4.19 10.45
CA ASP A 329 -19.30 3.04 10.54
C ASP A 329 -18.76 1.94 11.47
N GLY A 330 -17.56 2.11 12.00
CA GLY A 330 -16.90 1.18 12.90
C GLY A 330 -16.19 0.02 12.20
N GLN A 331 -16.11 0.04 10.86
CA GLN A 331 -15.22 -0.82 10.11
C GLN A 331 -13.91 -0.06 9.85
N LEU A 332 -12.87 -0.79 9.47
CA LEU A 332 -11.59 -0.18 9.15
C LEU A 332 -11.35 -0.24 7.65
N GLU A 333 -10.86 0.85 7.12
CA GLU A 333 -10.20 0.88 5.82
C GLU A 333 -8.69 0.77 6.02
N VAL A 334 -8.01 0.31 4.98
CA VAL A 334 -6.58 0.10 4.93
C VAL A 334 -5.96 1.15 4.02
N ILE A 335 -4.98 1.89 4.54
CA ILE A 335 -4.11 2.74 3.74
C ILE A 335 -2.75 2.08 3.69
N GLY A 336 -2.19 1.94 2.51
CA GLY A 336 -0.88 1.30 2.36
C GLY A 336 -0.29 1.45 0.96
N HIS A 337 0.94 0.98 0.82
CA HIS A 337 1.65 0.92 -0.45
C HIS A 337 1.42 -0.44 -1.09
N PRO A 338 0.83 -0.48 -2.28
CA PRO A 338 0.86 -1.66 -3.12
C PRO A 338 2.28 -1.91 -3.64
N TRP A 339 2.48 -3.10 -4.15
CA TRP A 339 3.66 -3.41 -4.94
C TRP A 339 3.69 -2.55 -6.21
N LEU A 340 4.81 -2.44 -6.87
CA LEU A 340 5.13 -1.66 -8.07
C LEU A 340 3.94 -1.05 -8.86
N GLY A 341 4.05 0.23 -9.20
CA GLY A 341 3.08 0.93 -10.05
C GLY A 341 2.05 1.78 -9.31
N THR A 342 1.95 1.64 -8.00
CA THR A 342 1.06 2.47 -7.16
C THR A 342 1.81 2.94 -5.92
N GLU A 343 1.78 4.24 -5.63
CA GLU A 343 2.45 4.81 -4.46
C GLU A 343 1.66 4.54 -3.18
N SER A 344 0.35 4.75 -3.24
CA SER A 344 -0.53 4.47 -2.11
C SER A 344 -1.94 4.15 -2.58
N ALA A 345 -2.66 3.37 -1.78
CA ALA A 345 -4.06 3.07 -2.00
C ALA A 345 -4.85 3.09 -0.69
N VAL A 346 -6.13 3.40 -0.78
CA VAL A 346 -7.12 3.23 0.29
C VAL A 346 -8.06 2.12 -0.13
N GLN A 347 -8.15 1.07 0.69
CA GLN A 347 -9.00 -0.08 0.41
C GLN A 347 -9.90 -0.39 1.60
N THR A 348 -11.07 -0.92 1.32
CA THR A 348 -11.90 -1.55 2.34
C THR A 348 -11.32 -2.90 2.75
N THR A 349 -11.72 -3.42 3.89
CA THR A 349 -11.26 -4.74 4.37
C THR A 349 -11.78 -5.92 3.52
N ASP A 350 -12.72 -5.71 2.63
CA ASP A 350 -13.16 -6.69 1.63
C ASP A 350 -12.44 -6.55 0.27
N GLY A 351 -11.42 -5.66 0.20
CA GLY A 351 -10.53 -5.51 -0.94
C GLY A 351 -10.99 -4.51 -2.00
N ALA A 352 -12.10 -3.79 -1.78
CA ALA A 352 -12.53 -2.77 -2.74
C ALA A 352 -11.65 -1.52 -2.61
N THR A 353 -11.02 -1.10 -3.71
CA THR A 353 -10.23 0.13 -3.77
C THR A 353 -11.14 1.35 -3.75
N LEU A 354 -10.96 2.24 -2.80
CA LEU A 354 -11.69 3.50 -2.65
C LEU A 354 -10.98 4.65 -3.39
N ASP A 355 -9.67 4.69 -3.32
CA ASP A 355 -8.78 5.61 -4.04
C ASP A 355 -7.39 5.00 -4.16
N GLN A 356 -6.64 5.38 -5.21
CA GLN A 356 -5.25 4.98 -5.37
C GLN A 356 -4.46 6.09 -6.07
N LEU A 357 -3.18 6.17 -5.80
CA LEU A 357 -2.25 7.09 -6.42
C LEU A 357 -1.23 6.30 -7.23
N ASP A 358 -1.40 6.32 -8.55
CA ASP A 358 -0.54 5.59 -9.46
C ASP A 358 0.86 6.22 -9.53
N LEU A 359 1.87 5.37 -9.56
CA LEU A 359 3.27 5.75 -9.66
C LEU A 359 4.00 4.72 -10.53
N PRO A 360 3.94 4.83 -11.87
CA PRO A 360 4.60 3.91 -12.78
C PRO A 360 6.06 3.68 -12.39
N PHE A 361 6.47 2.42 -12.35
CA PHE A 361 7.81 2.03 -11.94
C PHE A 361 8.63 1.60 -13.17
N PHE A 362 9.78 2.24 -13.34
CA PHE A 362 10.77 1.91 -14.36
C PHE A 362 12.02 1.36 -13.70
N GLY A 363 12.10 0.07 -13.64
CA GLY A 363 13.21 -0.64 -13.01
C GLY A 363 13.23 -2.10 -13.45
N CYS A 364 14.26 -2.82 -13.02
CA CYS A 364 14.26 -4.27 -13.17
C CYS A 364 13.14 -4.82 -12.27
N PRO A 365 12.10 -5.45 -12.81
CA PRO A 365 11.17 -6.23 -11.98
C PRO A 365 11.98 -7.44 -11.48
N CYS A 366 12.38 -7.39 -10.27
CA CYS A 366 13.14 -8.50 -9.66
C CYS A 366 12.25 -9.66 -9.30
#